data_cfaecdfb8e9702835b0ff5d751b1a7d1
#
_entry.id   cfaecdfb8e9702835b0ff5d751b1a7d1
#
_cell.length_a   1.000
_cell.length_b   1.000
_cell.length_c   1.000
_cell.angle_alpha   90.00
_cell.angle_beta   90.00
_cell.angle_gamma   90.00
#
_symmetry.space_group_name_H-M   'P 1'
#
loop_
_entity.id
_entity.type
_entity.pdbx_description
1 polymer ?
#
loop_
_entity_poly.entity_id
_entity_poly.type
_entity_poly.pdbx_seq_one_letter_code
_entity_poly.pdbx_strand_id
1 'polypeptide(L)'
;MRSNLENRYRALLRVALPGWYRAEREEEMVGLFLADRTDELDLEHGWPGWGEAGATVALGVRTRFAASGAPARTVALGDVVRLVALIGVLVQGAYGAQGVLSMLPVTLAEGDRLVAEVDPFTVVALVSNVAMLVGAVAMVTGFRTTAKVLFGLLSAVFLVGVGRDAGPEVVLGLLWQLPVWVTTAALLAGFHRDAPTPELKRWRWALAGSVLGAGALTAGNVLAYPYVLFALTSMLLVPVAVLVAGVVHLARRGGPVGALGLGWWLVVLLPVELVYAAYSVPLVAELVAAMAVVGVALLVVGLRGLRRPATAITP
;
A
#
# COMPACT_ATOMS: atom_id res chain seq x y z
N MET A 1 18.62 -37.03 19.30
CA MET A 1 19.39 -35.78 19.19
C MET A 1 18.84 -35.05 17.94
N ARG A 2 18.56 -33.75 18.00
CA ARG A 2 18.10 -32.99 16.83
C ARG A 2 19.28 -32.69 15.92
N SER A 3 19.12 -32.85 14.59
CA SER A 3 20.17 -32.50 13.61
C SER A 3 20.34 -30.95 13.54
N ASN A 4 21.49 -30.52 13.07
CA ASN A 4 21.75 -29.06 12.88
C ASN A 4 20.78 -28.46 11.84
N LEU A 5 20.43 -29.19 10.80
CA LEU A 5 19.46 -28.79 9.78
C LEU A 5 18.06 -28.60 10.38
N GLU A 6 17.60 -29.52 11.24
CA GLU A 6 16.34 -29.39 11.96
C GLU A 6 16.31 -28.13 12.82
N ASN A 7 17.38 -27.85 13.56
CA ASN A 7 17.46 -26.65 14.40
C ASN A 7 17.41 -25.35 13.57
N ARG A 8 18.08 -25.31 12.42
CA ARG A 8 18.04 -24.17 11.48
C ARG A 8 16.64 -23.99 10.88
N TYR A 9 15.97 -25.06 10.50
CA TYR A 9 14.61 -24.99 9.98
C TYR A 9 13.61 -24.51 11.04
N ARG A 10 13.70 -25.03 12.26
CA ARG A 10 12.88 -24.52 13.40
C ARG A 10 13.15 -23.04 13.69
N ALA A 11 14.40 -22.59 13.59
CA ALA A 11 14.74 -21.18 13.72
C ALA A 11 14.06 -20.31 12.64
N LEU A 12 14.08 -20.79 11.38
CA LEU A 12 13.36 -20.16 10.28
C LEU A 12 11.84 -20.07 10.55
N LEU A 13 11.23 -21.18 10.99
CA LEU A 13 9.80 -21.20 11.35
C LEU A 13 9.47 -20.23 12.48
N ARG A 14 10.33 -20.08 13.50
CA ARG A 14 10.12 -19.12 14.59
C ARG A 14 10.10 -17.66 14.12
N VAL A 15 10.96 -17.33 13.18
CA VAL A 15 11.03 -15.97 12.63
C VAL A 15 9.87 -15.72 11.65
N ALA A 16 9.60 -16.68 10.78
CA ALA A 16 8.64 -16.50 9.69
C ALA A 16 7.19 -16.65 10.14
N LEU A 17 6.86 -17.62 11.00
CA LEU A 17 5.47 -17.97 11.32
C LEU A 17 4.98 -17.39 12.67
N PRO A 18 3.70 -17.01 12.77
CA PRO A 18 3.11 -16.59 14.04
C PRO A 18 2.99 -17.78 15.03
N GLY A 19 3.07 -17.44 16.34
CA GLY A 19 3.09 -18.45 17.41
C GLY A 19 1.89 -19.41 17.41
N TRP A 20 0.68 -18.89 17.14
CA TRP A 20 -0.53 -19.69 17.07
C TRP A 20 -0.48 -20.77 15.98
N TYR A 21 0.07 -20.43 14.80
CA TYR A 21 0.19 -21.37 13.68
C TYR A 21 1.27 -22.43 13.97
N ARG A 22 2.39 -22.01 14.57
CA ARG A 22 3.47 -22.94 14.97
C ARG A 22 3.01 -23.95 16.03
N ALA A 23 2.20 -23.50 16.98
CA ALA A 23 1.70 -24.39 18.03
C ALA A 23 0.89 -25.57 17.47
N GLU A 24 0.26 -25.39 16.32
CA GLU A 24 -0.55 -26.43 15.67
C GLU A 24 0.21 -27.25 14.62
N ARG A 25 1.19 -26.62 13.91
CA ARG A 25 1.73 -27.18 12.67
C ARG A 25 3.26 -27.35 12.65
N GLU A 26 4.01 -26.87 13.64
CA GLU A 26 5.48 -26.88 13.61
C GLU A 26 6.05 -28.28 13.47
N GLU A 27 5.54 -29.27 14.25
CA GLU A 27 6.04 -30.65 14.21
C GLU A 27 5.70 -31.34 12.87
N GLU A 28 4.53 -31.10 12.30
CA GLU A 28 4.13 -31.61 11.00
C GLU A 28 5.05 -31.05 9.89
N MET A 29 5.31 -29.75 9.91
CA MET A 29 6.19 -29.09 8.93
C MET A 29 7.63 -29.59 9.03
N VAL A 30 8.16 -29.76 10.24
CA VAL A 30 9.49 -30.30 10.45
C VAL A 30 9.57 -31.74 9.99
N GLY A 31 8.56 -32.58 10.29
CA GLY A 31 8.48 -33.95 9.86
C GLY A 31 8.49 -34.07 8.33
N LEU A 32 7.65 -33.29 7.63
CA LEU A 32 7.60 -33.27 6.17
C LEU A 32 8.92 -32.75 5.57
N PHE A 33 9.51 -31.73 6.15
CA PHE A 33 10.78 -31.17 5.68
C PHE A 33 11.95 -32.17 5.77
N LEU A 34 11.97 -33.03 6.78
CA LEU A 34 13.03 -34.01 7.00
C LEU A 34 12.76 -35.35 6.29
N ALA A 35 11.52 -35.62 5.88
CA ALA A 35 11.11 -36.92 5.33
C ALA A 35 11.94 -37.33 4.10
N ASP A 36 12.31 -36.39 3.23
CA ASP A 36 13.05 -36.62 2.00
C ASP A 36 14.57 -36.43 2.16
N ARG A 37 15.07 -36.19 3.39
CA ARG A 37 16.47 -35.84 3.67
C ARG A 37 17.12 -36.89 4.56
N THR A 38 17.77 -37.86 3.97
CA THR A 38 18.40 -39.00 4.66
C THR A 38 19.92 -38.94 4.70
N ASP A 39 20.56 -38.00 3.99
CA ASP A 39 22.01 -37.85 3.95
C ASP A 39 22.50 -37.16 5.26
N GLU A 40 23.42 -37.84 5.98
CA GLU A 40 24.02 -37.37 7.22
C GLU A 40 24.75 -36.01 7.05
N LEU A 41 25.44 -35.82 5.93
CA LEU A 41 26.15 -34.58 5.64
C LEU A 41 25.17 -33.43 5.45
N ASP A 42 24.03 -33.66 4.81
CA ASP A 42 22.96 -32.66 4.65
C ASP A 42 22.32 -32.35 6.00
N LEU A 43 22.12 -33.32 6.86
CA LEU A 43 21.56 -33.15 8.20
C LEU A 43 22.45 -32.34 9.15
N GLU A 44 23.80 -32.43 8.98
CA GLU A 44 24.75 -31.68 9.83
C GLU A 44 25.08 -30.28 9.28
N HIS A 45 25.29 -30.15 7.96
CA HIS A 45 25.82 -28.96 7.32
C HIS A 45 24.82 -28.23 6.43
N GLY A 46 23.72 -28.90 6.06
CA GLY A 46 22.73 -28.40 5.16
C GLY A 46 22.05 -27.08 5.63
N TRP A 47 21.64 -26.30 4.66
CA TRP A 47 20.75 -25.13 4.80
C TRP A 47 19.37 -25.52 4.24
N PRO A 48 18.24 -25.01 4.82
CA PRO A 48 16.89 -25.32 4.32
C PRO A 48 16.68 -25.06 2.81
N GLY A 49 17.51 -24.21 2.21
CA GLY A 49 17.38 -23.78 0.83
C GLY A 49 16.56 -22.50 0.69
N TRP A 50 16.90 -21.69 -0.32
CA TRP A 50 16.20 -20.42 -0.58
C TRP A 50 14.73 -20.60 -0.99
N GLY A 51 14.42 -21.69 -1.69
CA GLY A 51 13.03 -22.04 -2.06
C GLY A 51 12.16 -22.29 -0.84
N GLU A 52 12.66 -23.09 0.12
CA GLU A 52 11.96 -23.40 1.36
C GLU A 52 11.85 -22.17 2.26
N ALA A 53 12.92 -21.40 2.35
CA ALA A 53 12.90 -20.13 3.09
C ALA A 53 11.86 -19.16 2.52
N GLY A 54 11.83 -18.99 1.19
CA GLY A 54 10.85 -18.17 0.49
C GLY A 54 9.41 -18.65 0.69
N ALA A 55 9.16 -19.96 0.57
CA ALA A 55 7.86 -20.58 0.82
C ALA A 55 7.39 -20.36 2.27
N THR A 56 8.29 -20.54 3.22
CA THR A 56 8.01 -20.33 4.66
C THR A 56 7.69 -18.85 4.97
N VAL A 57 8.44 -17.90 4.40
CA VAL A 57 8.16 -16.47 4.55
C VAL A 57 6.80 -16.14 3.91
N ALA A 58 6.51 -16.63 2.71
CA ALA A 58 5.22 -16.41 2.05
C ALA A 58 4.05 -16.99 2.87
N LEU A 59 4.23 -18.17 3.47
CA LEU A 59 3.27 -18.75 4.41
C LEU A 59 3.11 -17.86 5.65
N GLY A 60 4.20 -17.32 6.18
CA GLY A 60 4.20 -16.41 7.32
C GLY A 60 3.41 -15.12 7.06
N VAL A 61 3.52 -14.54 5.88
CA VAL A 61 2.70 -13.39 5.47
C VAL A 61 1.22 -13.77 5.41
N ARG A 62 0.89 -14.90 4.76
CA ARG A 62 -0.50 -15.39 4.64
C ARG A 62 -1.15 -15.67 6.00
N THR A 63 -0.41 -16.25 6.93
CA THR A 63 -0.92 -16.61 8.26
C THR A 63 -1.03 -15.40 9.19
N ARG A 64 -0.17 -14.37 9.05
CA ARG A 64 -0.28 -13.12 9.80
C ARG A 64 -1.43 -12.22 9.35
N PHE A 65 -1.80 -12.28 8.07
CA PHE A 65 -2.87 -11.50 7.46
C PHE A 65 -4.00 -12.41 6.94
N ALA A 66 -4.31 -13.45 7.71
CA ALA A 66 -5.28 -14.46 7.32
C ALA A 66 -6.68 -13.86 7.08
N ALA A 67 -7.42 -14.52 6.21
CA ALA A 67 -8.81 -14.15 5.90
C ALA A 67 -9.83 -14.97 6.71
N SER A 68 -9.45 -16.21 7.08
CA SER A 68 -10.29 -17.14 7.83
C SER A 68 -9.40 -18.21 8.50
N GLY A 69 -9.97 -18.99 9.40
CA GLY A 69 -9.25 -20.10 10.06
C GLY A 69 -8.13 -19.66 11.00
N ALA A 70 -8.12 -18.40 11.42
CA ALA A 70 -7.12 -17.82 12.29
C ALA A 70 -7.80 -17.07 13.46
N PRO A 71 -7.07 -16.74 14.55
CA PRO A 71 -7.62 -15.92 15.62
C PRO A 71 -8.25 -14.63 15.10
N ALA A 72 -9.39 -14.22 15.67
CA ALA A 72 -10.19 -13.06 15.20
C ALA A 72 -9.35 -11.77 15.02
N ARG A 73 -8.37 -11.55 15.90
CA ARG A 73 -7.45 -10.41 15.78
C ARG A 73 -6.58 -10.49 14.51
N THR A 74 -6.14 -11.68 14.14
CA THR A 74 -5.31 -11.92 12.92
C THR A 74 -6.14 -11.67 11.68
N VAL A 75 -7.39 -12.13 11.66
CA VAL A 75 -8.33 -11.87 10.55
C VAL A 75 -8.59 -10.37 10.44
N ALA A 76 -8.86 -9.67 11.54
CA ALA A 76 -9.08 -8.24 11.54
C ALA A 76 -7.86 -7.43 11.05
N LEU A 77 -6.63 -7.86 11.40
CA LEU A 77 -5.41 -7.27 10.85
C LEU A 77 -5.29 -7.51 9.33
N GLY A 78 -5.65 -8.70 8.86
CA GLY A 78 -5.73 -9.00 7.44
C GLY A 78 -6.72 -8.07 6.71
N ASP A 79 -7.89 -7.80 7.32
CA ASP A 79 -8.88 -6.85 6.78
C ASP A 79 -8.33 -5.42 6.74
N VAL A 80 -7.60 -4.99 7.75
CA VAL A 80 -6.93 -3.68 7.76
C VAL A 80 -5.93 -3.57 6.60
N VAL A 81 -5.06 -4.57 6.41
CA VAL A 81 -4.05 -4.56 5.33
C VAL A 81 -4.72 -4.55 3.96
N ARG A 82 -5.80 -5.32 3.77
CA ARG A 82 -6.61 -5.30 2.53
C ARG A 82 -7.24 -3.92 2.29
N LEU A 83 -7.77 -3.29 3.33
CA LEU A 83 -8.33 -1.95 3.24
C LEU A 83 -7.25 -0.91 2.92
N VAL A 84 -6.09 -0.97 3.57
CA VAL A 84 -4.93 -0.11 3.27
C VAL A 84 -4.52 -0.26 1.80
N ALA A 85 -4.46 -1.49 1.28
CA ALA A 85 -4.16 -1.75 -0.12
C ALA A 85 -5.19 -1.11 -1.07
N LEU A 86 -6.49 -1.26 -0.78
CA LEU A 86 -7.56 -0.71 -1.62
C LEU A 86 -7.59 0.82 -1.62
N ILE A 87 -7.45 1.44 -0.45
CA ILE A 87 -7.32 2.91 -0.36
C ILE A 87 -6.08 3.36 -1.13
N GLY A 88 -4.95 2.66 -0.97
CA GLY A 88 -3.73 2.96 -1.70
C GLY A 88 -3.89 2.92 -3.21
N VAL A 89 -4.56 1.89 -3.70
CA VAL A 89 -4.90 1.77 -5.13
C VAL A 89 -5.75 2.95 -5.60
N LEU A 90 -6.73 3.40 -4.81
CA LEU A 90 -7.53 4.59 -5.16
C LEU A 90 -6.68 5.87 -5.17
N VAL A 91 -5.83 6.04 -4.16
CA VAL A 91 -4.89 7.16 -4.04
C VAL A 91 -3.97 7.21 -5.26
N GLN A 92 -3.33 6.09 -5.59
CA GLN A 92 -2.43 6.00 -6.74
C GLN A 92 -3.19 6.16 -8.08
N GLY A 93 -4.40 5.61 -8.17
CA GLY A 93 -5.27 5.80 -9.33
C GLY A 93 -5.65 7.26 -9.57
N ALA A 94 -5.95 8.00 -8.49
CA ALA A 94 -6.23 9.43 -8.56
C ALA A 94 -5.00 10.24 -8.98
N TYR A 95 -3.84 9.97 -8.40
CA TYR A 95 -2.58 10.61 -8.80
C TYR A 95 -2.20 10.28 -10.25
N GLY A 96 -2.34 9.01 -10.65
CA GLY A 96 -2.10 8.58 -12.04
C GLY A 96 -3.02 9.29 -13.03
N ALA A 97 -4.33 9.35 -12.74
CA ALA A 97 -5.29 10.05 -13.58
C ALA A 97 -4.95 11.54 -13.69
N GLN A 98 -4.63 12.17 -12.57
CA GLN A 98 -4.27 13.58 -12.53
C GLN A 98 -2.97 13.85 -13.31
N GLY A 99 -1.92 13.02 -13.12
CA GLY A 99 -0.66 13.16 -13.86
C GLY A 99 -0.86 13.03 -15.37
N VAL A 100 -1.68 12.08 -15.82
CA VAL A 100 -2.03 11.95 -17.25
C VAL A 100 -2.81 13.17 -17.76
N LEU A 101 -3.83 13.61 -17.02
CA LEU A 101 -4.67 14.74 -17.43
C LEU A 101 -3.91 16.07 -17.43
N SER A 102 -2.93 16.24 -16.53
CA SER A 102 -2.11 17.45 -16.50
C SER A 102 -1.17 17.60 -17.69
N MET A 103 -0.82 16.51 -18.35
CA MET A 103 0.00 16.53 -19.56
C MET A 103 -0.79 16.90 -20.81
N LEU A 104 -2.12 16.70 -20.84
CA LEU A 104 -2.94 16.96 -22.02
C LEU A 104 -2.87 18.42 -22.52
N PRO A 105 -2.99 19.47 -21.69
CA PRO A 105 -2.90 20.85 -22.16
C PRO A 105 -1.54 21.18 -22.77
N VAL A 106 -0.46 20.65 -22.20
CA VAL A 106 0.91 20.85 -22.69
C VAL A 106 1.07 20.20 -24.07
N THR A 107 0.59 18.96 -24.23
CA THR A 107 0.67 18.25 -25.53
C THR A 107 -0.20 18.89 -26.61
N LEU A 108 -1.36 19.45 -26.24
CA LEU A 108 -2.24 20.12 -27.19
C LEU A 108 -1.73 21.51 -27.60
N ALA A 109 -1.03 22.23 -26.71
CA ALA A 109 -0.50 23.56 -26.99
C ALA A 109 0.82 23.55 -27.77
N GLU A 110 1.67 22.52 -27.53
CA GLU A 110 3.04 22.46 -28.05
C GLU A 110 3.28 21.27 -28.97
N GLY A 111 2.23 20.65 -29.52
CA GLY A 111 2.22 19.34 -30.20
C GLY A 111 3.39 19.04 -31.15
N ASP A 112 3.82 20.02 -31.96
CA ASP A 112 4.94 19.82 -32.88
C ASP A 112 6.32 19.97 -32.22
N ARG A 113 6.43 20.67 -31.10
CA ARG A 113 7.69 20.90 -30.38
C ARG A 113 8.03 19.80 -29.39
N LEU A 114 7.01 19.22 -28.74
CA LEU A 114 7.19 18.13 -27.76
C LEU A 114 7.73 16.83 -28.39
N VAL A 115 7.42 16.58 -29.65
CA VAL A 115 7.93 15.39 -30.37
C VAL A 115 9.44 15.48 -30.63
N ALA A 116 9.98 16.68 -30.69
CA ALA A 116 11.40 16.91 -31.01
C ALA A 116 12.33 16.84 -29.76
N GLU A 117 11.84 17.14 -28.55
CA GLU A 117 12.64 17.21 -27.32
C GLU A 117 11.95 16.60 -26.12
N VAL A 118 11.43 15.37 -26.23
CA VAL A 118 10.84 14.71 -25.07
C VAL A 118 11.93 14.31 -24.08
N ASP A 119 12.01 15.03 -22.99
CA ASP A 119 12.90 14.70 -21.88
C ASP A 119 12.56 13.29 -21.32
N PRO A 120 13.57 12.41 -21.14
CA PRO A 120 13.39 11.07 -20.58
C PRO A 120 12.64 11.05 -19.24
N PHE A 121 12.78 12.09 -18.41
CA PHE A 121 12.06 12.21 -17.14
C PHE A 121 10.54 12.34 -17.36
N THR A 122 10.12 13.14 -18.33
CA THR A 122 8.71 13.31 -18.71
C THR A 122 8.11 11.99 -19.21
N VAL A 123 8.85 11.20 -19.99
CA VAL A 123 8.40 9.87 -20.43
C VAL A 123 8.21 8.92 -19.23
N VAL A 124 9.19 8.86 -18.34
CA VAL A 124 9.11 8.00 -17.14
C VAL A 124 7.94 8.42 -16.26
N ALA A 125 7.72 9.73 -16.07
CA ALA A 125 6.59 10.25 -15.29
C ALA A 125 5.24 9.86 -15.94
N LEU A 126 5.08 10.03 -17.25
CA LEU A 126 3.86 9.66 -17.96
C LEU A 126 3.59 8.15 -17.89
N VAL A 127 4.60 7.33 -18.17
CA VAL A 127 4.49 5.86 -18.08
C VAL A 127 4.13 5.43 -16.66
N SER A 128 4.71 6.05 -15.64
CA SER A 128 4.40 5.77 -14.24
C SER A 128 2.96 6.14 -13.89
N ASN A 129 2.49 7.31 -14.32
CA ASN A 129 1.11 7.75 -14.11
C ASN A 129 0.09 6.82 -14.78
N VAL A 130 0.35 6.43 -16.04
CA VAL A 130 -0.47 5.45 -16.75
C VAL A 130 -0.47 4.10 -16.04
N ALA A 131 0.69 3.62 -15.60
CA ALA A 131 0.81 2.35 -14.88
C ALA A 131 0.07 2.37 -13.54
N MET A 132 0.09 3.49 -12.78
CA MET A 132 -0.71 3.67 -11.56
C MET A 132 -2.20 3.57 -11.86
N LEU A 133 -2.68 4.27 -12.89
CA LEU A 133 -4.09 4.26 -13.28
C LEU A 133 -4.54 2.87 -13.76
N VAL A 134 -3.76 2.23 -14.64
CA VAL A 134 -4.03 0.87 -15.15
C VAL A 134 -4.00 -0.14 -14.01
N GLY A 135 -3.04 -0.05 -13.10
CA GLY A 135 -2.95 -0.89 -11.90
C GLY A 135 -4.18 -0.74 -10.99
N ALA A 136 -4.66 0.50 -10.81
CA ALA A 136 -5.88 0.76 -10.05
C ALA A 136 -7.13 0.16 -10.73
N VAL A 137 -7.28 0.37 -12.03
CA VAL A 137 -8.37 -0.23 -12.83
C VAL A 137 -8.30 -1.76 -12.75
N ALA A 138 -7.12 -2.36 -12.96
CA ALA A 138 -6.93 -3.80 -12.87
C ALA A 138 -7.38 -4.35 -11.50
N MET A 139 -7.01 -3.69 -10.41
CA MET A 139 -7.40 -4.12 -9.07
C MET A 139 -8.92 -4.10 -8.86
N VAL A 140 -9.60 -3.00 -9.22
CA VAL A 140 -11.06 -2.86 -9.03
C VAL A 140 -11.89 -3.65 -10.04
N THR A 141 -11.28 -4.14 -11.11
CA THR A 141 -11.90 -5.06 -12.08
C THR A 141 -11.63 -6.54 -11.76
N GLY A 142 -10.78 -6.83 -10.77
CA GLY A 142 -10.50 -8.17 -10.30
C GLY A 142 -9.18 -8.78 -10.79
N PHE A 143 -8.44 -8.10 -11.65
CA PHE A 143 -7.12 -8.53 -12.15
C PHE A 143 -6.00 -8.27 -11.13
N ARG A 144 -6.07 -8.95 -9.97
CA ARG A 144 -5.18 -8.73 -8.82
C ARG A 144 -3.70 -8.95 -9.15
N THR A 145 -3.39 -9.96 -9.98
CA THR A 145 -2.00 -10.27 -10.37
C THR A 145 -1.43 -9.13 -11.20
N THR A 146 -2.18 -8.62 -12.18
CA THR A 146 -1.76 -7.47 -13.00
C THR A 146 -1.50 -6.24 -12.12
N ALA A 147 -2.40 -5.93 -11.17
CA ALA A 147 -2.20 -4.83 -10.24
C ALA A 147 -0.91 -5.00 -9.43
N LYS A 148 -0.67 -6.19 -8.84
CA LYS A 148 0.57 -6.46 -8.08
C LYS A 148 1.83 -6.32 -8.92
N VAL A 149 1.82 -6.82 -10.15
CA VAL A 149 2.97 -6.71 -11.06
C VAL A 149 3.24 -5.25 -11.40
N LEU A 150 2.21 -4.47 -11.77
CA LEU A 150 2.39 -3.06 -12.12
C LEU A 150 2.90 -2.25 -10.92
N PHE A 151 2.30 -2.38 -9.73
CA PHE A 151 2.76 -1.67 -8.54
C PHE A 151 4.13 -2.16 -8.07
N GLY A 152 4.46 -3.45 -8.25
CA GLY A 152 5.78 -4.00 -7.98
C GLY A 152 6.85 -3.40 -8.89
N LEU A 153 6.58 -3.33 -10.19
CA LEU A 153 7.48 -2.71 -11.17
C LEU A 153 7.67 -1.21 -10.89
N LEU A 154 6.59 -0.48 -10.61
CA LEU A 154 6.67 0.92 -10.21
C LEU A 154 7.55 1.11 -8.98
N SER A 155 7.35 0.28 -7.95
CA SER A 155 8.17 0.34 -6.73
C SER A 155 9.65 0.09 -7.02
N ALA A 156 9.97 -0.84 -7.92
CA ALA A 156 11.34 -1.12 -8.33
C ALA A 156 11.95 0.03 -9.13
N VAL A 157 11.22 0.61 -10.09
CA VAL A 157 11.66 1.76 -10.87
C VAL A 157 11.97 2.95 -9.96
N PHE A 158 11.09 3.25 -9.02
CA PHE A 158 11.29 4.35 -8.08
C PHE A 158 12.45 4.10 -7.12
N LEU A 159 12.67 2.86 -6.68
CA LEU A 159 13.81 2.51 -5.85
C LEU A 159 15.13 2.72 -6.60
N VAL A 160 15.20 2.35 -7.88
CA VAL A 160 16.37 2.58 -8.74
C VAL A 160 16.57 4.08 -8.99
N GLY A 161 15.49 4.84 -9.19
CA GLY A 161 15.56 6.31 -9.36
C GLY A 161 16.18 6.98 -8.14
N VAL A 162 15.64 6.70 -6.96
CA VAL A 162 16.15 7.25 -5.70
C VAL A 162 17.61 6.84 -5.43
N GLY A 163 18.01 5.62 -5.81
CA GLY A 163 19.40 5.15 -5.61
C GLY A 163 20.44 5.83 -6.50
N ARG A 164 20.02 6.58 -7.52
CA ARG A 164 20.94 7.36 -8.39
C ARG A 164 21.27 8.74 -7.83
N ASP A 165 20.39 9.28 -7.00
CA ASP A 165 20.57 10.60 -6.41
C ASP A 165 21.40 10.48 -5.13
N ALA A 166 22.66 10.93 -5.16
CA ALA A 166 23.53 10.93 -3.99
C ALA A 166 23.45 12.30 -3.28
N GLY A 167 22.62 12.40 -2.22
CA GLY A 167 22.52 13.65 -1.47
C GLY A 167 21.31 13.69 -0.52
N PRO A 168 21.06 14.80 0.19
CA PRO A 168 19.90 14.96 1.08
C PRO A 168 18.57 14.83 0.34
N GLU A 169 18.55 15.02 -0.98
CA GLU A 169 17.39 14.87 -1.85
C GLU A 169 16.89 13.40 -1.92
N VAL A 170 17.77 12.42 -1.65
CA VAL A 170 17.41 11.00 -1.52
C VAL A 170 16.30 10.80 -0.49
N VAL A 171 16.40 11.46 0.67
CA VAL A 171 15.42 11.33 1.73
C VAL A 171 14.06 11.87 1.27
N LEU A 172 14.03 13.00 0.59
CA LEU A 172 12.82 13.59 0.02
C LEU A 172 12.20 12.66 -1.04
N GLY A 173 13.02 12.10 -1.92
CA GLY A 173 12.60 11.11 -2.92
C GLY A 173 11.99 9.86 -2.28
N LEU A 174 12.61 9.33 -1.20
CA LEU A 174 12.08 8.19 -0.44
C LEU A 174 10.72 8.50 0.19
N LEU A 175 10.59 9.66 0.82
CA LEU A 175 9.32 10.08 1.45
C LEU A 175 8.21 10.25 0.41
N TRP A 176 8.54 10.81 -0.76
CA TRP A 176 7.61 10.98 -1.86
C TRP A 176 7.06 9.65 -2.41
N GLN A 177 7.89 8.61 -2.45
CA GLN A 177 7.53 7.29 -2.96
C GLN A 177 6.87 6.39 -1.92
N LEU A 178 6.85 6.79 -0.65
CA LEU A 178 6.29 5.99 0.45
C LEU A 178 4.85 5.50 0.17
N PRO A 179 3.93 6.30 -0.39
CA PRO A 179 2.58 5.83 -0.71
C PRO A 179 2.55 4.66 -1.71
N VAL A 180 3.41 4.65 -2.72
CA VAL A 180 3.50 3.56 -3.69
C VAL A 180 4.02 2.28 -3.04
N TRP A 181 5.08 2.38 -2.23
CA TRP A 181 5.66 1.22 -1.55
C TRP A 181 4.71 0.62 -0.51
N VAL A 182 4.00 1.45 0.25
CA VAL A 182 2.97 0.98 1.20
C VAL A 182 1.83 0.30 0.45
N THR A 183 1.36 0.87 -0.66
CA THR A 183 0.34 0.25 -1.52
C THR A 183 0.80 -1.11 -2.01
N THR A 184 2.03 -1.20 -2.54
CA THR A 184 2.61 -2.45 -3.07
C THR A 184 2.75 -3.50 -1.97
N ALA A 185 3.32 -3.14 -0.83
CA ALA A 185 3.48 -4.05 0.31
C ALA A 185 2.12 -4.56 0.81
N ALA A 186 1.13 -3.66 0.93
CA ALA A 186 -0.22 -4.02 1.36
C ALA A 186 -0.95 -4.90 0.32
N LEU A 187 -0.75 -4.68 -0.98
CA LEU A 187 -1.29 -5.54 -2.05
C LEU A 187 -0.69 -6.95 -1.99
N LEU A 188 0.62 -7.06 -1.82
CA LEU A 188 1.31 -8.35 -1.74
C LEU A 188 0.89 -9.12 -0.48
N ALA A 189 0.82 -8.44 0.67
CA ALA A 189 0.49 -9.04 1.96
C ALA A 189 -1.01 -9.34 2.11
N GLY A 190 -1.89 -8.42 1.69
CA GLY A 190 -3.33 -8.51 1.93
C GLY A 190 -4.10 -9.36 0.92
N PHE A 191 -3.66 -9.38 -0.34
CA PHE A 191 -4.34 -10.10 -1.43
C PHE A 191 -3.59 -11.36 -1.86
N HIS A 192 -3.16 -12.19 -0.92
CA HIS A 192 -2.66 -13.53 -1.22
C HIS A 192 -3.75 -14.43 -1.84
N ARG A 193 -3.37 -15.64 -2.29
CA ARG A 193 -4.26 -16.55 -3.06
C ARG A 193 -5.59 -16.81 -2.35
N ASP A 194 -5.56 -16.98 -1.04
CA ASP A 194 -6.72 -17.36 -0.22
C ASP A 194 -7.49 -16.13 0.32
N ALA A 195 -7.09 -14.92 -0.05
CA ALA A 195 -7.75 -13.71 0.41
C ALA A 195 -9.13 -13.52 -0.25
N PRO A 196 -10.15 -13.07 0.51
CA PRO A 196 -11.49 -12.85 -0.02
C PRO A 196 -11.48 -11.79 -1.12
N THR A 197 -12.42 -11.94 -2.06
CA THR A 197 -12.66 -10.91 -3.07
C THR A 197 -13.39 -9.74 -2.41
N PRO A 198 -12.88 -8.50 -2.50
CA PRO A 198 -13.62 -7.34 -2.03
C PRO A 198 -14.88 -7.12 -2.87
N GLU A 199 -15.87 -6.38 -2.34
CA GLU A 199 -17.03 -5.92 -3.10
C GLU A 199 -16.59 -4.93 -4.19
N LEU A 200 -16.16 -5.42 -5.33
CA LEU A 200 -15.55 -4.64 -6.42
C LEU A 200 -16.45 -3.50 -6.91
N LYS A 201 -17.78 -3.64 -6.80
CA LYS A 201 -18.74 -2.62 -7.25
C LYS A 201 -18.52 -1.28 -6.53
N ARG A 202 -18.38 -1.29 -5.19
CA ARG A 202 -18.15 -0.06 -4.40
C ARG A 202 -16.82 0.59 -4.76
N TRP A 203 -15.78 -0.21 -4.95
CA TRP A 203 -14.44 0.28 -5.28
C TRP A 203 -14.33 0.81 -6.70
N ARG A 204 -15.10 0.26 -7.65
CA ARG A 204 -15.22 0.83 -9.01
C ARG A 204 -15.82 2.23 -8.98
N TRP A 205 -16.91 2.43 -8.23
CA TRP A 205 -17.51 3.76 -8.08
C TRP A 205 -16.58 4.73 -7.35
N ALA A 206 -15.86 4.27 -6.33
CA ALA A 206 -14.89 5.09 -5.63
C ALA A 206 -13.75 5.52 -6.57
N LEU A 207 -13.22 4.61 -7.40
CA LEU A 207 -12.21 4.94 -8.41
C LEU A 207 -12.76 5.90 -9.47
N ALA A 208 -13.94 5.63 -10.01
CA ALA A 208 -14.56 6.53 -10.97
C ALA A 208 -14.76 7.93 -10.40
N GLY A 209 -15.25 8.03 -9.16
CA GLY A 209 -15.38 9.32 -8.47
C GLY A 209 -14.05 10.03 -8.25
N SER A 210 -12.98 9.32 -7.87
CA SER A 210 -11.65 9.91 -7.69
C SER A 210 -11.05 10.38 -9.02
N VAL A 211 -11.21 9.62 -10.10
CA VAL A 211 -10.76 10.01 -11.44
C VAL A 211 -11.54 11.21 -11.97
N LEU A 212 -12.86 11.22 -11.81
CA LEU A 212 -13.70 12.37 -12.19
C LEU A 212 -13.37 13.61 -11.38
N GLY A 213 -13.15 13.46 -10.07
CA GLY A 213 -12.71 14.55 -9.19
C GLY A 213 -11.36 15.13 -9.61
N ALA A 214 -10.38 14.26 -9.90
CA ALA A 214 -9.08 14.66 -10.43
C ALA A 214 -9.23 15.39 -11.77
N GLY A 215 -10.07 14.87 -12.68
CA GLY A 215 -10.36 15.49 -13.97
C GLY A 215 -11.01 16.88 -13.85
N ALA A 216 -12.02 16.99 -12.98
CA ALA A 216 -12.71 18.28 -12.75
C ALA A 216 -11.77 19.34 -12.17
N LEU A 217 -10.89 18.96 -11.25
CA LEU A 217 -9.89 19.88 -10.68
C LEU A 217 -8.85 20.28 -11.70
N THR A 218 -8.35 19.33 -12.52
CA THR A 218 -7.40 19.64 -13.58
C THR A 218 -8.02 20.58 -14.60
N ALA A 219 -9.27 20.34 -15.03
CA ALA A 219 -9.99 21.21 -15.94
C ALA A 219 -10.22 22.60 -15.32
N GLY A 220 -10.64 22.68 -14.07
CA GLY A 220 -10.81 23.93 -13.34
C GLY A 220 -9.52 24.75 -13.26
N ASN A 221 -8.39 24.09 -13.01
CA ASN A 221 -7.08 24.76 -12.97
C ASN A 221 -6.64 25.29 -14.32
N VAL A 222 -6.85 24.53 -15.39
CA VAL A 222 -6.51 24.96 -16.78
C VAL A 222 -7.35 26.17 -17.19
N LEU A 223 -8.63 26.21 -16.79
CA LEU A 223 -9.55 27.30 -17.16
C LEU A 223 -9.40 28.56 -16.29
N ALA A 224 -9.02 28.41 -15.02
CA ALA A 224 -9.05 29.50 -14.05
C ALA A 224 -7.71 30.23 -13.86
N TYR A 225 -6.56 29.52 -13.83
CA TYR A 225 -5.24 30.14 -13.62
C TYR A 225 -4.09 29.17 -13.99
N PRO A 226 -3.12 29.62 -14.79
CA PRO A 226 -2.27 28.64 -15.48
C PRO A 226 -1.22 27.90 -14.66
N TYR A 227 -0.76 28.31 -13.46
CA TYR A 227 0.41 27.62 -12.88
C TYR A 227 0.47 27.48 -11.34
N VAL A 228 -0.04 28.38 -10.53
CA VAL A 228 0.14 28.35 -9.07
C VAL A 228 -0.93 27.55 -8.37
N LEU A 229 -2.19 27.66 -8.82
CA LEU A 229 -3.30 26.89 -8.25
C LEU A 229 -3.20 25.39 -8.60
N PHE A 230 -2.61 25.10 -9.76
CA PHE A 230 -2.43 23.71 -10.24
C PHE A 230 -1.58 22.86 -9.27
N ALA A 231 -0.43 23.34 -8.86
CA ALA A 231 0.43 22.64 -7.93
C ALA A 231 -0.23 22.43 -6.56
N LEU A 232 -0.96 23.42 -6.06
CA LEU A 232 -1.62 23.34 -4.76
C LEU A 232 -2.86 22.44 -4.74
N THR A 233 -3.73 22.56 -5.73
CA THR A 233 -4.98 21.77 -5.76
C THR A 233 -4.73 20.31 -6.12
N SER A 234 -3.76 20.04 -6.97
CA SER A 234 -3.39 18.68 -7.35
C SER A 234 -2.90 17.86 -6.16
N MET A 235 -2.12 18.48 -5.30
CA MET A 235 -1.50 17.84 -4.16
C MET A 235 -2.46 17.69 -2.97
N LEU A 236 -3.38 18.64 -2.80
CA LEU A 236 -4.30 18.67 -1.66
C LEU A 236 -5.53 17.77 -1.82
N LEU A 237 -5.92 17.39 -3.05
CA LEU A 237 -7.14 16.64 -3.29
C LEU A 237 -7.17 15.31 -2.52
N VAL A 238 -6.13 14.51 -2.66
CA VAL A 238 -6.06 13.17 -2.08
C VAL A 238 -5.99 13.23 -0.55
N PRO A 239 -5.07 13.99 0.07
CA PRO A 239 -5.02 14.10 1.52
C PRO A 239 -6.29 14.68 2.13
N VAL A 240 -6.91 15.67 1.50
CA VAL A 240 -8.21 16.25 1.95
C VAL A 240 -9.32 15.19 1.84
N ALA A 241 -9.39 14.42 0.75
CA ALA A 241 -10.39 13.36 0.61
C ALA A 241 -10.23 12.28 1.69
N VAL A 242 -9.00 11.85 1.97
CA VAL A 242 -8.72 10.86 3.03
C VAL A 242 -9.03 11.44 4.41
N LEU A 243 -8.69 12.72 4.66
CA LEU A 243 -9.01 13.42 5.91
C LEU A 243 -10.53 13.52 6.14
N VAL A 244 -11.28 13.95 5.12
CA VAL A 244 -12.75 14.03 5.18
C VAL A 244 -13.35 12.64 5.43
N ALA A 245 -12.88 11.62 4.74
CA ALA A 245 -13.32 10.24 4.97
C ALA A 245 -13.03 9.80 6.42
N GLY A 246 -11.88 10.17 6.97
CA GLY A 246 -11.50 9.92 8.37
C GLY A 246 -12.43 10.61 9.37
N VAL A 247 -12.71 11.89 9.18
CA VAL A 247 -13.63 12.65 10.05
C VAL A 247 -15.05 12.07 9.99
N VAL A 248 -15.55 11.78 8.79
CA VAL A 248 -16.86 11.14 8.61
C VAL A 248 -16.93 9.78 9.27
N HIS A 249 -15.84 8.98 9.17
CA HIS A 249 -15.76 7.68 9.82
C HIS A 249 -15.83 7.79 11.35
N LEU A 250 -15.10 8.74 11.94
CA LEU A 250 -15.15 9.02 13.38
C LEU A 250 -16.56 9.49 13.81
N ALA A 251 -17.16 10.43 13.07
CA ALA A 251 -18.48 10.98 13.36
C ALA A 251 -19.57 9.90 13.32
N ARG A 252 -19.49 8.96 12.40
CA ARG A 252 -20.42 7.83 12.25
C ARG A 252 -20.12 6.65 13.18
N ARG A 253 -19.12 6.76 14.07
CA ARG A 253 -18.65 5.68 14.93
C ARG A 253 -18.36 4.39 14.14
N GLY A 254 -17.68 4.53 13.01
CA GLY A 254 -17.33 3.43 12.14
C GLY A 254 -16.48 2.36 12.81
N GLY A 255 -16.42 1.17 12.19
CA GLY A 255 -15.73 0.01 12.75
C GLY A 255 -14.20 0.18 12.88
N PRO A 256 -13.54 -0.63 13.73
CA PRO A 256 -12.11 -0.49 14.02
C PRO A 256 -11.20 -0.71 12.80
N VAL A 257 -11.59 -1.59 11.88
CA VAL A 257 -10.84 -1.86 10.64
C VAL A 257 -10.78 -0.60 9.77
N GLY A 258 -11.93 0.08 9.58
CA GLY A 258 -11.99 1.33 8.81
C GLY A 258 -11.18 2.45 9.45
N ALA A 259 -11.25 2.57 10.78
CA ALA A 259 -10.47 3.55 11.53
C ALA A 259 -8.96 3.31 11.34
N LEU A 260 -8.49 2.08 11.46
CA LEU A 260 -7.07 1.75 11.25
C LEU A 260 -6.63 1.98 9.80
N GLY A 261 -7.42 1.57 8.81
CA GLY A 261 -7.07 1.75 7.40
C GLY A 261 -6.94 3.22 7.01
N LEU A 262 -7.90 4.06 7.40
CA LEU A 262 -7.87 5.50 7.15
C LEU A 262 -6.77 6.21 7.96
N GLY A 263 -6.62 5.86 9.25
CA GLY A 263 -5.57 6.42 10.10
C GLY A 263 -4.17 6.11 9.57
N TRP A 264 -3.94 4.90 9.08
CA TRP A 264 -2.68 4.51 8.44
C TRP A 264 -2.39 5.37 7.21
N TRP A 265 -3.41 5.61 6.36
CA TRP A 265 -3.22 6.44 5.16
C TRP A 265 -2.96 7.90 5.49
N LEU A 266 -3.59 8.47 6.49
CA LEU A 266 -3.24 9.82 6.94
C LEU A 266 -1.78 9.91 7.40
N VAL A 267 -1.27 8.89 8.13
CA VAL A 267 0.14 8.84 8.56
C VAL A 267 1.09 8.65 7.37
N VAL A 268 0.74 7.83 6.38
CA VAL A 268 1.57 7.59 5.19
C VAL A 268 1.69 8.84 4.31
N LEU A 269 0.64 9.65 4.24
CA LEU A 269 0.64 10.90 3.47
C LEU A 269 1.33 12.05 4.21
N LEU A 270 1.41 12.04 5.56
CA LEU A 270 2.02 13.12 6.34
C LEU A 270 3.42 13.54 5.89
N PRO A 271 4.38 12.63 5.63
CA PRO A 271 5.73 13.04 5.21
C PRO A 271 5.73 13.80 3.89
N VAL A 272 4.87 13.42 2.95
CA VAL A 272 4.74 14.10 1.66
C VAL A 272 4.23 15.52 1.86
N GLU A 273 3.17 15.68 2.67
CA GLU A 273 2.58 16.99 2.95
C GLU A 273 3.48 17.87 3.80
N LEU A 274 4.30 17.31 4.70
CA LEU A 274 5.32 18.05 5.46
C LEU A 274 6.36 18.67 4.56
N VAL A 275 6.79 17.95 3.51
CA VAL A 275 7.70 18.50 2.50
C VAL A 275 7.06 19.72 1.82
N TYR A 276 5.80 19.63 1.41
CA TYR A 276 5.11 20.77 0.82
C TYR A 276 4.89 21.93 1.79
N ALA A 277 4.56 21.64 3.04
CA ALA A 277 4.41 22.68 4.06
C ALA A 277 5.71 23.49 4.29
N ALA A 278 6.88 22.84 4.12
CA ALA A 278 8.18 23.50 4.23
C ALA A 278 8.47 24.49 3.08
N TYR A 279 7.88 24.27 1.90
CA TYR A 279 8.11 25.08 0.69
C TYR A 279 7.01 26.07 0.37
N SER A 280 5.87 26.03 1.03
CA SER A 280 4.69 26.83 0.65
C SER A 280 3.75 27.18 1.83
N VAL A 281 2.78 27.83 1.60
CA VAL A 281 1.52 28.35 2.11
C VAL A 281 1.10 27.85 3.52
N PRO A 282 0.72 28.76 4.42
CA PRO A 282 0.18 28.43 5.77
C PRO A 282 -0.93 27.38 5.78
N LEU A 283 -1.79 27.38 4.75
CA LEU A 283 -2.91 26.44 4.60
C LEU A 283 -2.46 24.96 4.62
N VAL A 284 -1.28 24.64 4.03
CA VAL A 284 -0.75 23.27 4.02
C VAL A 284 -0.33 22.83 5.43
N ALA A 285 0.24 23.72 6.21
CA ALA A 285 0.60 23.43 7.61
C ALA A 285 -0.65 23.11 8.47
N GLU A 286 -1.74 23.83 8.29
CA GLU A 286 -3.02 23.55 8.97
C GLU A 286 -3.57 22.17 8.54
N LEU A 287 -3.52 21.85 7.26
CA LEU A 287 -3.92 20.53 6.75
C LEU A 287 -3.08 19.42 7.38
N VAL A 288 -1.76 19.57 7.42
CA VAL A 288 -0.83 18.60 8.05
C VAL A 288 -1.18 18.40 9.52
N ALA A 289 -1.43 19.47 10.26
CA ALA A 289 -1.85 19.38 11.66
C ALA A 289 -3.18 18.64 11.81
N ALA A 290 -4.17 18.94 10.98
CA ALA A 290 -5.45 18.24 10.97
C ALA A 290 -5.30 16.75 10.64
N MET A 291 -4.48 16.40 9.64
CA MET A 291 -4.18 15.01 9.27
C MET A 291 -3.51 14.26 10.42
N ALA A 292 -2.56 14.88 11.11
CA ALA A 292 -1.88 14.26 12.26
C ALA A 292 -2.88 13.98 13.39
N VAL A 293 -3.70 14.97 13.78
CA VAL A 293 -4.68 14.81 14.86
C VAL A 293 -5.72 13.74 14.52
N VAL A 294 -6.32 13.81 13.34
CA VAL A 294 -7.35 12.85 12.91
C VAL A 294 -6.73 11.46 12.70
N GLY A 295 -5.53 11.37 12.13
CA GLY A 295 -4.81 10.12 11.94
C GLY A 295 -4.53 9.42 13.27
N VAL A 296 -3.99 10.13 14.26
CA VAL A 296 -3.75 9.58 15.60
C VAL A 296 -5.08 9.17 16.27
N ALA A 297 -6.12 9.98 16.20
CA ALA A 297 -7.43 9.65 16.76
C ALA A 297 -7.99 8.34 16.16
N LEU A 298 -7.93 8.20 14.83
CA LEU A 298 -8.35 6.99 14.12
C LEU A 298 -7.55 5.76 14.52
N LEU A 299 -6.21 5.88 14.61
CA LEU A 299 -5.36 4.78 15.05
C LEU A 299 -5.69 4.34 16.49
N VAL A 300 -5.87 5.30 17.41
CA VAL A 300 -6.24 5.01 18.80
C VAL A 300 -7.60 4.34 18.89
N VAL A 301 -8.62 4.85 18.20
CA VAL A 301 -9.96 4.25 18.16
C VAL A 301 -9.91 2.84 17.58
N GLY A 302 -9.22 2.66 16.46
CA GLY A 302 -9.07 1.37 15.80
C GLY A 302 -8.35 0.34 16.67
N LEU A 303 -7.21 0.71 17.28
CA LEU A 303 -6.45 -0.18 18.15
C LEU A 303 -7.24 -0.58 19.42
N ARG A 304 -7.96 0.37 20.02
CA ARG A 304 -8.85 0.08 21.17
C ARG A 304 -9.99 -0.85 20.76
N GLY A 305 -10.56 -0.65 19.57
CA GLY A 305 -11.62 -1.50 19.04
C GLY A 305 -11.16 -2.95 18.81
N LEU A 306 -9.93 -3.16 18.30
CA LEU A 306 -9.37 -4.51 18.10
C LEU A 306 -8.98 -5.22 19.42
N ARG A 307 -8.79 -4.48 20.51
CA ARG A 307 -8.46 -5.06 21.83
C ARG A 307 -9.68 -5.50 22.62
N ARG A 308 -10.86 -5.00 22.30
CA ARG A 308 -12.09 -5.42 22.98
C ARG A 308 -12.35 -6.89 22.62
N PRO A 309 -12.50 -7.79 23.61
CA PRO A 309 -12.93 -9.15 23.31
C PRO A 309 -14.27 -9.04 22.58
N ALA A 310 -14.45 -9.84 21.52
CA ALA A 310 -15.75 -10.01 20.92
C ALA A 310 -16.65 -10.52 22.07
N THR A 311 -17.46 -9.63 22.62
CA THR A 311 -18.53 -10.05 23.54
C THR A 311 -19.33 -11.06 22.76
N ALA A 312 -19.30 -12.32 23.22
CA ALA A 312 -20.09 -13.38 22.65
C ALA A 312 -21.53 -12.85 22.56
N ILE A 313 -21.96 -12.60 21.34
CA ILE A 313 -23.39 -12.46 21.08
C ILE A 313 -23.91 -13.87 21.33
N THR A 314 -24.32 -14.13 22.56
CA THR A 314 -25.14 -15.28 22.88
C THR A 314 -26.41 -15.14 22.04
N PRO A 315 -26.74 -16.17 21.25
CA PRO A 315 -27.94 -16.18 20.43
C PRO A 315 -29.20 -16.04 21.24
#